data_3078309ae44b0a6de32933e7c55eac8c
#
_entry.id   3078309ae44b0a6de32933e7c55eac8c
#
_cell.length_a   1.000
_cell.length_b   1.000
_cell.length_c   1.000
_cell.angle_alpha   90.00
_cell.angle_beta   90.00
_cell.angle_gamma   90.00
#
_symmetry.space_group_name_H-M   'P 1'
#
loop_
_entity.id
_entity.type
_entity.pdbx_description
1 polymer ?
#
loop_
_entity_poly.entity_id
_entity_poly.type
_entity_poly.pdbx_seq_one_letter_code
_entity_poly.pdbx_strand_id
1 'polypeptide(L)'
;MLYTYAGPEISVATTKAYSTQLIGTYMLAICLGKARGLIDEREEQRLLAEIAALPEKVQRIIDDKERLQWFAAKFSNAKDVFFIGRGIDYAICMEGSLKMKEISYIHSEAYAAGELKHGTISLIEDGTLVIGVLTQSELYEKTLSNLVEVK
;
A
#
# COMPACT_ATOMS: atom_id res chain seq x y z
N MET A 1 22.89 14.97 -1.05
CA MET A 1 22.55 13.67 -1.67
C MET A 1 22.00 12.78 -0.56
N LEU A 2 20.85 12.14 -0.78
CA LEU A 2 20.24 11.23 0.18
C LEU A 2 20.42 9.80 -0.33
N TYR A 3 21.02 8.94 0.49
CA TYR A 3 21.22 7.53 0.18
C TYR A 3 20.22 6.69 0.93
N THR A 4 19.52 5.78 0.24
CA THR A 4 18.50 4.92 0.83
C THR A 4 19.07 3.66 1.50
N TYR A 5 20.32 3.30 1.20
CA TYR A 5 21.00 2.11 1.71
C TYR A 5 20.24 0.80 1.51
N ALA A 6 19.35 0.74 0.52
CA ALA A 6 18.54 -0.44 0.24
C ALA A 6 19.36 -1.68 -0.16
N GLY A 7 20.60 -1.48 -0.57
CA GLY A 7 21.43 -2.55 -1.15
C GLY A 7 20.97 -2.98 -2.55
N PRO A 8 21.62 -3.97 -3.17
CA PRO A 8 21.27 -4.44 -4.50
C PRO A 8 19.91 -5.14 -4.49
N GLU A 9 19.10 -4.88 -5.50
CA GLU A 9 17.88 -5.63 -5.78
C GLU A 9 18.24 -6.85 -6.64
N ILE A 10 17.82 -8.04 -6.22
CA ILE A 10 18.19 -9.30 -6.88
C ILE A 10 17.06 -9.81 -7.77
N SER A 11 15.81 -9.51 -7.41
CA SER A 11 14.63 -9.87 -8.20
C SER A 11 14.17 -8.72 -9.10
N VAL A 12 13.32 -9.06 -10.08
CA VAL A 12 12.69 -8.04 -10.94
C VAL A 12 11.76 -7.14 -10.12
N ALA A 13 11.03 -7.71 -9.16
CA ALA A 13 10.11 -6.97 -8.32
C ALA A 13 10.89 -6.15 -7.27
N THR A 14 10.83 -4.84 -7.41
CA THR A 14 11.45 -3.87 -6.50
C THR A 14 10.58 -3.71 -5.25
N THR A 15 11.00 -4.27 -4.13
CA THR A 15 10.27 -4.23 -2.85
C THR A 15 10.94 -3.32 -1.83
N LYS A 16 12.14 -3.70 -1.37
CA LYS A 16 12.87 -2.94 -0.35
C LYS A 16 13.30 -1.55 -0.82
N ALA A 17 13.71 -1.41 -2.10
CA ALA A 17 14.12 -0.12 -2.63
C ALA A 17 12.94 0.86 -2.69
N TYR A 18 11.75 0.41 -3.06
CA TYR A 18 10.53 1.21 -3.00
C TYR A 18 10.23 1.70 -1.57
N SER A 19 10.25 0.80 -0.59
CA SER A 19 10.00 1.14 0.81
C SER A 19 11.00 2.15 1.36
N THR A 20 12.29 1.98 1.05
CA THR A 20 13.33 2.92 1.49
C THR A 20 13.26 4.27 0.78
N GLN A 21 12.79 4.33 -0.48
CA GLN A 21 12.51 5.59 -1.17
C GLN A 21 11.35 6.34 -0.51
N LEU A 22 10.29 5.64 -0.08
CA LEU A 22 9.20 6.26 0.69
C LEU A 22 9.72 6.86 2.00
N ILE A 23 10.55 6.13 2.75
CA ILE A 23 11.18 6.64 3.97
C ILE A 23 12.01 7.88 3.68
N GLY A 24 12.83 7.86 2.62
CA GLY A 24 13.59 9.03 2.19
C GLY A 24 12.70 10.23 1.88
N THR A 25 11.56 10.01 1.25
CA THR A 25 10.58 11.05 0.94
C THR A 25 9.94 11.61 2.21
N TYR A 26 9.58 10.75 3.19
CA TYR A 26 9.05 11.20 4.47
C TYR A 26 10.07 12.03 5.26
N MET A 27 11.33 11.60 5.32
CA MET A 27 12.39 12.37 5.96
C MET A 27 12.57 13.74 5.31
N LEU A 28 12.51 13.80 3.98
CA LEU A 28 12.59 15.06 3.22
C LEU A 28 11.39 15.97 3.54
N ALA A 29 10.19 15.42 3.60
CA ALA A 29 8.98 16.16 3.95
C ALA A 29 9.06 16.72 5.37
N ILE A 30 9.54 15.96 6.34
CA ILE A 30 9.76 16.40 7.73
C ILE A 30 10.78 17.55 7.77
N CYS A 31 11.93 17.39 7.12
CA CYS A 31 12.96 18.43 7.04
C CYS A 31 12.43 19.74 6.43
N LEU A 32 11.70 19.65 5.33
CA LEU A 32 11.12 20.82 4.66
C LEU A 32 9.99 21.44 5.50
N GLY A 33 9.16 20.62 6.13
CA GLY A 33 8.10 21.07 7.03
C GLY A 33 8.67 21.87 8.21
N LYS A 34 9.72 21.36 8.83
CA LYS A 34 10.44 22.08 9.92
C LYS A 34 11.07 23.37 9.43
N ALA A 35 11.80 23.33 8.32
CA ALA A 35 12.47 24.51 7.74
C ALA A 35 11.48 25.63 7.38
N ARG A 36 10.24 25.29 7.04
CA ARG A 36 9.16 26.23 6.74
C ARG A 36 8.30 26.62 7.96
N GLY A 37 8.60 26.08 9.14
CA GLY A 37 7.83 26.35 10.35
C GLY A 37 6.41 25.74 10.33
N LEU A 38 6.16 24.72 9.50
CA LEU A 38 4.86 24.04 9.41
C LEU A 38 4.68 22.94 10.46
N ILE A 39 5.77 22.43 11.00
CA ILE A 39 5.79 21.49 12.12
C ILE A 39 6.72 22.02 13.21
N ASP A 40 6.35 21.81 14.46
CA ASP A 40 7.19 22.12 15.61
C ASP A 40 8.14 20.95 15.95
N GLU A 41 8.99 21.16 16.94
CA GLU A 41 9.96 20.14 17.35
C GLU A 41 9.31 18.88 17.94
N ARG A 42 8.17 19.04 18.61
CA ARG A 42 7.42 17.90 19.19
C ARG A 42 6.85 17.01 18.06
N GLU A 43 6.27 17.62 17.04
CA GLU A 43 5.73 16.90 15.90
C GLU A 43 6.84 16.24 15.07
N GLU A 44 7.98 16.92 14.88
CA GLU A 44 9.17 16.31 14.26
C GLU A 44 9.60 15.05 14.99
N GLN A 45 9.80 15.13 16.32
CA GLN A 45 10.21 13.98 17.13
C GLN A 45 9.19 12.83 17.08
N ARG A 46 7.91 13.15 17.09
CA ARG A 46 6.85 12.15 16.95
C ARG A 46 6.95 11.41 15.60
N LEU A 47 7.09 12.15 14.51
CA LEU A 47 7.19 11.58 13.17
C LEU A 47 8.46 10.73 12.99
N LEU A 48 9.61 11.19 13.51
CA LEU A 48 10.86 10.43 13.47
C LEU A 48 10.76 9.14 14.31
N ALA A 49 10.10 9.18 15.46
CA ALA A 49 9.87 8.00 16.28
C ALA A 49 8.99 6.96 15.57
N GLU A 50 7.96 7.41 14.84
CA GLU A 50 7.11 6.51 14.03
C GLU A 50 7.93 5.85 12.90
N ILE A 51 8.80 6.60 12.23
CA ILE A 51 9.70 6.04 11.21
C ILE A 51 10.65 5.01 11.83
N ALA A 52 11.23 5.32 12.99
CA ALA A 52 12.13 4.41 13.69
C ALA A 52 11.45 3.10 14.14
N ALA A 53 10.14 3.14 14.41
CA ALA A 53 9.36 1.97 14.80
C ALA A 53 8.91 1.09 13.61
N LEU A 54 9.08 1.54 12.36
CA LEU A 54 8.63 0.80 11.18
C LEU A 54 9.26 -0.60 11.04
N PRO A 55 10.56 -0.81 11.29
CA PRO A 55 11.16 -2.13 11.14
C PRO A 55 10.45 -3.20 11.98
N GLU A 56 10.12 -2.90 13.24
CA GLU A 56 9.38 -3.83 14.09
C GLU A 56 7.95 -4.07 13.62
N LYS A 57 7.27 -3.02 13.13
CA LYS A 57 5.91 -3.14 12.59
C LYS A 57 5.89 -4.02 11.34
N VAL A 58 6.86 -3.84 10.44
CA VAL A 58 7.03 -4.66 9.23
C VAL A 58 7.36 -6.10 9.61
N GLN A 59 8.27 -6.31 10.58
CA GLN A 59 8.65 -7.65 11.01
C GLN A 59 7.44 -8.45 11.52
N ARG A 60 6.56 -7.84 12.30
CA ARG A 60 5.33 -8.49 12.79
C ARG A 60 4.43 -8.98 11.65
N ILE A 61 4.34 -8.20 10.55
CA ILE A 61 3.55 -8.60 9.37
C ILE A 61 4.24 -9.76 8.65
N ILE A 62 5.56 -9.71 8.51
CA ILE A 62 6.35 -10.77 7.86
C ILE A 62 6.27 -12.08 8.66
N ASP A 63 6.19 -12.00 9.99
CA ASP A 63 6.09 -13.18 10.86
C ASP A 63 4.73 -13.87 10.79
N ASP A 64 3.67 -13.19 10.31
CA ASP A 64 2.32 -13.78 10.09
C ASP A 64 2.23 -14.56 8.75
N LYS A 65 3.20 -15.43 8.51
CA LYS A 65 3.34 -16.18 7.24
C LYS A 65 2.19 -17.14 6.98
N GLU A 66 1.72 -17.81 8.00
CA GLU A 66 0.66 -18.83 7.87
C GLU A 66 -0.62 -18.23 7.34
N ARG A 67 -1.00 -17.06 7.86
CA ARG A 67 -2.17 -16.32 7.40
C ARG A 67 -2.02 -15.86 5.95
N LEU A 68 -0.85 -15.31 5.61
CA LEU A 68 -0.57 -14.85 4.24
C LEU A 68 -0.57 -16.04 3.26
N GLN A 69 0.03 -17.16 3.63
CA GLN A 69 0.04 -18.40 2.83
C GLN A 69 -1.37 -18.96 2.62
N TRP A 70 -2.21 -18.92 3.65
CA TRP A 70 -3.60 -19.37 3.54
C TRP A 70 -4.37 -18.52 2.52
N PHE A 71 -4.24 -17.19 2.58
CA PHE A 71 -4.84 -16.30 1.59
C PHE A 71 -4.30 -16.55 0.19
N ALA A 72 -2.99 -16.65 0.03
CA ALA A 72 -2.36 -16.93 -1.24
C ALA A 72 -2.83 -18.26 -1.85
N ALA A 73 -2.93 -19.31 -1.04
CA ALA A 73 -3.45 -20.62 -1.48
C ALA A 73 -4.91 -20.54 -1.90
N LYS A 74 -5.74 -19.83 -1.13
CA LYS A 74 -7.18 -19.67 -1.41
C LYS A 74 -7.43 -18.99 -2.76
N PHE A 75 -6.61 -18.01 -3.12
CA PHE A 75 -6.79 -17.19 -4.31
C PHE A 75 -5.74 -17.46 -5.41
N SER A 76 -5.01 -18.58 -5.32
CA SER A 76 -3.97 -18.94 -6.28
C SER A 76 -4.44 -19.09 -7.74
N ASN A 77 -5.74 -19.35 -7.94
CA ASN A 77 -6.36 -19.47 -9.26
C ASN A 77 -7.11 -18.22 -9.70
N ALA A 78 -6.98 -17.11 -8.97
CA ALA A 78 -7.57 -15.84 -9.40
C ALA A 78 -7.00 -15.43 -10.76
N LYS A 79 -7.86 -15.03 -11.69
CA LYS A 79 -7.45 -14.54 -13.01
C LYS A 79 -7.19 -13.04 -12.99
N ASP A 80 -8.02 -12.35 -12.24
CA ASP A 80 -8.01 -10.90 -12.10
C ASP A 80 -8.06 -10.52 -10.63
N VAL A 81 -7.30 -9.49 -10.27
CA VAL A 81 -7.27 -8.93 -8.92
C VAL A 81 -7.42 -7.43 -8.98
N PHE A 82 -8.39 -6.89 -8.26
CA PHE A 82 -8.59 -5.46 -8.17
C PHE A 82 -8.12 -4.94 -6.81
N PHE A 83 -7.34 -3.86 -6.84
CA PHE A 83 -6.93 -3.13 -5.64
C PHE A 83 -7.73 -1.84 -5.57
N ILE A 84 -8.35 -1.55 -4.44
CA ILE A 84 -9.11 -0.32 -4.26
C ILE A 84 -8.70 0.44 -3.00
N GLY A 85 -8.62 1.75 -3.11
CA GLY A 85 -8.27 2.64 -2.00
C GLY A 85 -8.66 4.08 -2.31
N ARG A 86 -8.55 4.96 -1.31
CA ARG A 86 -8.78 6.40 -1.46
C ARG A 86 -7.54 7.17 -1.03
N GLY A 87 -7.34 8.36 -1.61
CA GLY A 87 -6.21 9.21 -1.25
C GLY A 87 -4.86 8.46 -1.36
N ILE A 88 -4.05 8.47 -0.30
CA ILE A 88 -2.75 7.81 -0.29
C ILE A 88 -2.88 6.27 -0.39
N ASP A 89 -3.96 5.69 0.11
CA ASP A 89 -4.20 4.25 0.00
C ASP A 89 -4.35 3.80 -1.45
N TYR A 90 -4.89 4.66 -2.33
CA TYR A 90 -4.93 4.39 -3.76
C TYR A 90 -3.51 4.32 -4.38
N ALA A 91 -2.59 5.19 -3.95
CA ALA A 91 -1.20 5.12 -4.40
C ALA A 91 -0.53 3.79 -3.98
N ILE A 92 -0.81 3.31 -2.77
CA ILE A 92 -0.36 1.99 -2.31
C ILE A 92 -1.01 0.86 -3.11
N CYS A 93 -2.29 1.00 -3.47
CA CYS A 93 -2.98 0.04 -4.33
C CYS A 93 -2.32 -0.08 -5.71
N MET A 94 -1.88 1.03 -6.30
CA MET A 94 -1.15 1.02 -7.59
C MET A 94 0.14 0.21 -7.49
N GLU A 95 0.91 0.40 -6.43
CA GLU A 95 2.13 -0.38 -6.19
C GLU A 95 1.81 -1.85 -5.92
N GLY A 96 0.79 -2.14 -5.11
CA GLY A 96 0.32 -3.51 -4.85
C GLY A 96 -0.08 -4.24 -6.13
N SER A 97 -0.82 -3.58 -7.01
CA SER A 97 -1.19 -4.10 -8.33
C SER A 97 0.04 -4.36 -9.20
N LEU A 98 1.02 -3.44 -9.22
CA LEU A 98 2.26 -3.64 -9.95
C LEU A 98 3.02 -4.87 -9.43
N LYS A 99 3.19 -5.00 -8.12
CA LYS A 99 3.87 -6.15 -7.51
C LYS A 99 3.14 -7.47 -7.79
N MET A 100 1.82 -7.46 -7.79
CA MET A 100 1.01 -8.63 -8.13
C MET A 100 1.32 -9.10 -9.56
N LYS A 101 1.34 -8.21 -10.53
CA LYS A 101 1.68 -8.52 -11.93
C LYS A 101 3.11 -9.04 -12.07
N GLU A 102 4.08 -8.39 -11.43
CA GLU A 102 5.50 -8.75 -11.53
C GLU A 102 5.81 -10.12 -10.94
N ILE A 103 5.15 -10.49 -9.83
CA ILE A 103 5.48 -11.70 -9.06
C ILE A 103 4.63 -12.89 -9.46
N SER A 104 3.32 -12.70 -9.65
CA SER A 104 2.38 -13.80 -9.86
C SER A 104 1.92 -13.96 -11.31
N TYR A 105 2.19 -12.97 -12.17
CA TYR A 105 1.67 -12.87 -13.54
C TYR A 105 0.13 -12.82 -13.63
N ILE A 106 -0.56 -12.67 -12.49
CA ILE A 106 -2.00 -12.45 -12.45
C ILE A 106 -2.27 -11.02 -12.91
N HIS A 107 -3.24 -10.85 -13.80
CA HIS A 107 -3.70 -9.53 -14.19
C HIS A 107 -4.25 -8.80 -12.98
N SER A 108 -3.80 -7.57 -12.76
CA SER A 108 -4.34 -6.77 -11.66
C SER A 108 -4.37 -5.30 -11.99
N GLU A 109 -5.37 -4.61 -11.45
CA GLU A 109 -5.56 -3.18 -11.61
C GLU A 109 -5.85 -2.52 -10.28
N ALA A 110 -5.51 -1.24 -10.19
CA ALA A 110 -5.81 -0.42 -9.02
C ALA A 110 -6.78 0.70 -9.40
N TYR A 111 -7.82 0.87 -8.60
CA TYR A 111 -8.81 1.92 -8.80
C TYR A 111 -8.98 2.79 -7.56
N ALA A 112 -9.21 4.06 -7.78
CA ALA A 112 -9.73 4.91 -6.72
C ALA A 112 -11.13 4.40 -6.34
N ALA A 113 -11.33 4.03 -5.08
CA ALA A 113 -12.54 3.34 -4.65
C ALA A 113 -13.83 4.10 -4.98
N GLY A 114 -13.79 5.45 -4.97
CA GLY A 114 -14.93 6.27 -5.34
C GLY A 114 -15.26 6.26 -6.83
N GLU A 115 -14.30 5.92 -7.69
CA GLU A 115 -14.46 5.90 -9.16
C GLU A 115 -14.95 4.55 -9.67
N LEU A 116 -14.88 3.50 -8.87
CA LEU A 116 -15.21 2.13 -9.26
C LEU A 116 -16.62 2.02 -9.85
N LYS A 117 -17.58 2.69 -9.24
CA LYS A 117 -18.99 2.68 -9.67
C LYS A 117 -19.27 3.43 -10.99
N HIS A 118 -18.31 4.18 -11.51
CA HIS A 118 -18.47 4.91 -12.77
C HIS A 118 -18.18 4.08 -14.03
N GLY A 119 -18.18 2.75 -13.90
CA GLY A 119 -18.04 1.82 -15.03
C GLY A 119 -17.25 0.57 -14.69
N THR A 120 -16.10 0.70 -14.05
CA THR A 120 -15.17 -0.42 -13.84
C THR A 120 -15.71 -1.48 -12.87
N ILE A 121 -16.72 -1.16 -12.07
CA ILE A 121 -17.42 -2.15 -11.22
C ILE A 121 -18.01 -3.30 -12.06
N SER A 122 -18.31 -3.05 -13.34
CA SER A 122 -18.82 -4.09 -14.26
C SER A 122 -17.82 -5.20 -14.58
N LEU A 123 -16.53 -5.01 -14.25
CA LEU A 123 -15.50 -6.02 -14.41
C LEU A 123 -15.40 -6.95 -13.17
N ILE A 124 -16.12 -6.63 -12.11
CA ILE A 124 -16.11 -7.42 -10.88
C ILE A 124 -17.27 -8.40 -10.93
N GLU A 125 -16.93 -9.66 -11.19
CA GLU A 125 -17.86 -10.77 -11.25
C GLU A 125 -17.76 -11.63 -10.00
N ASP A 126 -18.66 -12.59 -9.84
CA ASP A 126 -18.61 -13.55 -8.75
C ASP A 126 -17.29 -14.33 -8.75
N GLY A 127 -16.58 -14.32 -7.64
CA GLY A 127 -15.26 -14.93 -7.49
C GLY A 127 -14.07 -14.02 -7.84
N THR A 128 -14.28 -12.79 -8.31
CA THR A 128 -13.21 -11.81 -8.52
C THR A 128 -12.62 -11.37 -7.17
N LEU A 129 -11.29 -11.43 -7.04
CA LEU A 129 -10.62 -10.96 -5.83
C LEU A 129 -10.50 -9.43 -5.82
N VAL A 130 -11.10 -8.81 -4.82
CA VAL A 130 -10.94 -7.37 -4.55
C VAL A 130 -10.20 -7.16 -3.23
N ILE A 131 -9.12 -6.39 -3.27
CA ILE A 131 -8.29 -6.05 -2.12
C ILE A 131 -8.46 -4.56 -1.81
N GLY A 132 -9.03 -4.25 -0.66
CA GLY A 132 -9.18 -2.88 -0.17
C GLY A 132 -8.05 -2.49 0.77
N VAL A 133 -7.48 -1.28 0.58
CA VAL A 133 -6.54 -0.66 1.51
C VAL A 133 -7.26 0.49 2.21
N LEU A 134 -7.36 0.42 3.55
CA LEU A 134 -8.16 1.31 4.40
C LEU A 134 -7.34 1.78 5.62
N THR A 135 -6.30 2.56 5.39
CA THR A 135 -5.41 3.01 6.48
C THR A 135 -5.74 4.42 6.99
N GLN A 136 -6.49 5.20 6.21
CA GLN A 136 -6.84 6.58 6.55
C GLN A 136 -8.18 6.63 7.30
N SER A 137 -8.14 6.98 8.59
CA SER A 137 -9.34 7.03 9.46
C SER A 137 -10.46 7.89 8.89
N GLU A 138 -10.12 9.04 8.29
CA GLU A 138 -11.08 9.98 7.73
C GLU A 138 -11.80 9.46 6.48
N LEU A 139 -11.20 8.50 5.78
CA LEU A 139 -11.72 7.91 4.54
C LEU A 139 -12.22 6.48 4.74
N TYR A 140 -12.05 5.92 5.95
CA TYR A 140 -12.33 4.51 6.25
C TYR A 140 -13.76 4.12 5.88
N GLU A 141 -14.76 4.82 6.42
CA GLU A 141 -16.17 4.52 6.17
C GLU A 141 -16.55 4.61 4.68
N LYS A 142 -16.00 5.59 3.97
CA LYS A 142 -16.22 5.76 2.53
C LYS A 142 -15.62 4.63 1.72
N THR A 143 -14.42 4.18 2.08
CA THR A 143 -13.74 3.08 1.40
C THR A 143 -14.42 1.75 1.71
N LEU A 144 -14.82 1.55 2.97
CA LEU A 144 -15.57 0.38 3.40
C LEU A 144 -16.91 0.27 2.64
N SER A 145 -17.64 1.39 2.49
CA SER A 145 -18.86 1.42 1.68
C SER A 145 -18.63 0.95 0.25
N ASN A 146 -17.54 1.38 -0.38
CA ASN A 146 -17.21 0.91 -1.72
C ASN A 146 -16.83 -0.57 -1.76
N LEU A 147 -16.19 -1.12 -0.73
CA LEU A 147 -15.93 -2.56 -0.63
C LEU A 147 -17.22 -3.37 -0.50
N VAL A 148 -18.21 -2.83 0.20
CA VAL A 148 -19.52 -3.48 0.32
C VAL A 148 -20.27 -3.51 -1.02
N GLU A 149 -20.10 -2.49 -1.86
CA GLU A 149 -20.71 -2.42 -3.19
C GLU A 149 -20.19 -3.51 -4.15
N VAL A 150 -19.01 -4.06 -3.91
CA VAL A 150 -18.36 -5.10 -4.76
C VAL A 150 -18.38 -6.49 -4.13
N LYS A 151 -19.12 -6.68 -3.07
CA LYS A 151 -19.30 -7.96 -2.37
C LYS A 151 -20.50 -8.73 -2.94
#